data_aac911b583e6934f4eecc3a6bfd77e79
#
_entry.id   aac911b583e6934f4eecc3a6bfd77e79
#
_cell.length_a   1.000
_cell.length_b   1.000
_cell.length_c   1.000
_cell.angle_alpha   90.00
_cell.angle_beta   90.00
_cell.angle_gamma   90.00
#
_symmetry.space_group_name_H-M   'P 1'
#
loop_
_entity.id
_entity.type
_entity.pdbx_description
1 polymer ?
#
loop_
_entity_poly.entity_id
_entity_poly.type
_entity_poly.pdbx_seq_one_letter_code
_entity_poly.pdbx_strand_id
1 'polypeptide(L)'
;MKDEQKFITDHADTLLRILNQDRHDWLNHLQVLHAYLKLGRYQDGEAYLQKVTEEAHRESMIARINCSRLSAFFLTFNALNRDILVEVEVKTQVDVTKLEMQSDSFFYLISTCIGLLQHHLHTEQVEHPHLVVTLFHSDNEVFANFDLEGQVSALVAGEVEKLIHDHKGMAKLVSEQIHTDTGWIAEMSFPCKM
;
A
#
# COMPACT_ATOMS: atom_id res chain seq x y z
N MET A 1 13.25 -29.19 12.67
CA MET A 1 14.30 -28.50 13.46
C MET A 1 15.18 -27.57 12.63
N LYS A 2 15.96 -28.03 11.62
CA LYS A 2 16.79 -27.10 10.80
C LYS A 2 15.94 -26.09 10.01
N ASP A 3 14.83 -26.52 9.45
CA ASP A 3 13.95 -25.65 8.65
C ASP A 3 13.18 -24.64 9.51
N GLU A 4 12.76 -25.02 10.71
CA GLU A 4 12.16 -24.11 11.70
C GLU A 4 13.15 -23.04 12.18
N GLN A 5 14.39 -23.45 12.47
CA GLN A 5 15.44 -22.49 12.86
C GLN A 5 15.76 -21.51 11.73
N LYS A 6 15.84 -21.99 10.50
CA LYS A 6 16.05 -21.14 9.33
C LYS A 6 14.88 -20.15 9.16
N PHE A 7 13.64 -20.63 9.24
CA PHE A 7 12.44 -19.81 9.16
C PHE A 7 12.42 -18.70 10.23
N ILE A 8 12.74 -19.03 11.49
CA ILE A 8 12.80 -18.05 12.58
C ILE A 8 13.92 -17.02 12.32
N THR A 9 15.08 -17.45 11.83
CA THR A 9 16.19 -16.54 11.53
C THR A 9 15.86 -15.59 10.38
N ASP A 10 15.30 -16.10 9.29
CA ASP A 10 14.91 -15.30 8.12
C ASP A 10 13.85 -14.25 8.48
N HIS A 11 12.91 -14.59 9.39
CA HIS A 11 11.92 -13.64 9.90
C HIS A 11 12.53 -12.58 10.82
N ALA A 12 13.45 -12.98 11.69
CA ALA A 12 14.16 -12.06 12.57
C ALA A 12 15.00 -11.05 11.76
N ASP A 13 15.72 -11.51 10.75
CA ASP A 13 16.53 -10.67 9.88
C ASP A 13 15.66 -9.68 9.08
N THR A 14 14.51 -10.14 8.58
CA THR A 14 13.55 -9.29 7.89
C THR A 14 12.99 -8.21 8.82
N LEU A 15 12.57 -8.58 10.03
CA LEU A 15 12.08 -7.65 11.03
C LEU A 15 13.14 -6.62 11.42
N LEU A 16 14.39 -7.05 11.64
CA LEU A 16 15.50 -6.14 11.95
C LEU A 16 15.78 -5.16 10.81
N ARG A 17 15.66 -5.61 9.56
CA ARG A 17 15.81 -4.73 8.39
C ARG A 17 14.74 -3.66 8.36
N ILE A 18 13.47 -4.01 8.59
CA ILE A 18 12.34 -3.07 8.64
C ILE A 18 12.55 -2.06 9.77
N LEU A 19 12.83 -2.52 11.00
CA LEU A 19 13.06 -1.66 12.14
C LEU A 19 14.27 -0.73 11.97
N ASN A 20 15.31 -1.19 11.27
CA ASN A 20 16.48 -0.35 10.97
C ASN A 20 16.13 0.73 9.95
N GLN A 21 15.32 0.40 8.92
CA GLN A 21 14.85 1.37 7.94
C GLN A 21 13.97 2.43 8.61
N ASP A 22 12.97 2.04 9.37
CA ASP A 22 12.07 2.93 10.11
C ASP A 22 12.87 3.89 11.04
N ARG A 23 13.81 3.35 11.81
CA ARG A 23 14.68 4.17 12.65
C ARG A 23 15.52 5.16 11.84
N HIS A 24 16.04 4.75 10.68
CA HIS A 24 16.80 5.62 9.80
C HIS A 24 15.93 6.78 9.28
N ASP A 25 14.70 6.50 8.90
CA ASP A 25 13.79 7.50 8.35
C ASP A 25 13.37 8.49 9.44
N TRP A 26 13.09 8.02 10.67
CA TRP A 26 12.87 8.90 11.82
C TRP A 26 14.08 9.79 12.14
N LEU A 27 15.30 9.25 12.08
CA LEU A 27 16.51 10.05 12.28
C LEU A 27 16.65 11.13 11.21
N ASN A 28 16.31 10.84 9.95
CA ASN A 28 16.31 11.83 8.87
C ASN A 28 15.30 12.95 9.14
N HIS A 29 14.07 12.62 9.55
CA HIS A 29 13.08 13.64 9.92
C HIS A 29 13.59 14.56 11.04
N LEU A 30 14.18 13.99 12.09
CA LEU A 30 14.75 14.78 13.19
C LEU A 30 15.93 15.65 12.75
N GLN A 31 16.77 15.16 11.84
CA GLN A 31 17.90 15.93 11.28
C GLN A 31 17.41 17.13 10.47
N VAL A 32 16.39 16.94 9.63
CA VAL A 32 15.79 18.03 8.83
C VAL A 32 15.17 19.09 9.75
N LEU A 33 14.38 18.69 10.73
CA LEU A 33 13.80 19.61 11.72
C LEU A 33 14.86 20.39 12.49
N HIS A 34 15.91 19.69 12.94
CA HIS A 34 17.04 20.33 13.61
C HIS A 34 17.78 21.35 12.72
N ALA A 35 17.91 21.04 11.43
CA ALA A 35 18.49 21.98 10.47
C ALA A 35 17.64 23.24 10.32
N TYR A 36 16.31 23.13 10.18
CA TYR A 36 15.41 24.28 10.13
C TYR A 36 15.51 25.16 11.40
N LEU A 37 15.52 24.53 12.57
CA LEU A 37 15.67 25.25 13.84
C LEU A 37 16.99 26.01 13.93
N LYS A 38 18.12 25.38 13.53
CA LYS A 38 19.44 26.03 13.53
C LYS A 38 19.54 27.21 12.56
N LEU A 39 18.81 27.15 11.45
CA LEU A 39 18.79 28.21 10.43
C LEU A 39 17.78 29.32 10.75
N GLY A 40 17.03 29.22 11.88
CA GLY A 40 15.97 30.15 12.23
C GLY A 40 14.74 30.10 11.30
N ARG A 41 14.63 29.04 10.48
CA ARG A 41 13.55 28.82 9.51
C ARG A 41 12.35 28.13 10.19
N TYR A 42 11.75 28.78 11.18
CA TYR A 42 10.73 28.15 12.02
C TYR A 42 9.46 27.78 11.25
N GLN A 43 9.02 28.59 10.30
CA GLN A 43 7.82 28.33 9.49
C GLN A 43 8.01 27.08 8.61
N ASP A 44 9.18 26.91 8.02
CA ASP A 44 9.51 25.73 7.21
C ASP A 44 9.59 24.48 8.10
N GLY A 45 10.14 24.63 9.31
CA GLY A 45 10.19 23.56 10.29
C GLY A 45 8.78 23.13 10.74
N GLU A 46 7.87 24.07 10.95
CA GLU A 46 6.47 23.81 11.29
C GLU A 46 5.74 23.07 10.16
N ALA A 47 5.87 23.55 8.90
CA ALA A 47 5.29 22.90 7.74
C ALA A 47 5.83 21.46 7.55
N TYR A 48 7.13 21.26 7.78
CA TYR A 48 7.74 19.94 7.71
C TYR A 48 7.24 19.00 8.81
N LEU A 49 7.10 19.51 10.04
CA LEU A 49 6.55 18.76 11.17
C LEU A 49 5.10 18.32 10.89
N GLN A 50 4.29 19.24 10.33
CA GLN A 50 2.93 18.91 9.92
C GLN A 50 2.90 17.77 8.91
N LYS A 51 3.75 17.81 7.87
CA LYS A 51 3.88 16.74 6.89
C LYS A 51 4.20 15.39 7.56
N VAL A 52 5.21 15.33 8.42
CA VAL A 52 5.60 14.10 9.13
C VAL A 52 4.46 13.58 10.02
N THR A 53 3.71 14.50 10.66
CA THR A 53 2.56 14.14 11.47
C THR A 53 1.43 13.53 10.64
N GLU A 54 1.18 14.07 9.45
CA GLU A 54 0.19 13.53 8.50
C GLU A 54 0.59 12.14 7.99
N GLU A 55 1.87 11.91 7.71
CA GLU A 55 2.42 10.60 7.35
C GLU A 55 2.19 9.57 8.47
N ALA A 56 2.58 9.89 9.70
CA ALA A 56 2.36 9.03 10.86
C ALA A 56 0.86 8.76 11.12
N HIS A 57 -0.01 9.75 10.85
CA HIS A 57 -1.45 9.55 10.94
C HIS A 57 -1.97 8.56 9.90
N ARG A 58 -1.52 8.66 8.63
CA ARG A 58 -1.87 7.70 7.58
C ARG A 58 -1.48 6.28 7.96
N GLU A 59 -0.27 6.06 8.45
CA GLU A 59 0.18 4.74 8.94
C GLU A 59 -0.69 4.21 10.08
N SER A 60 -1.09 5.08 11.01
CA SER A 60 -2.02 4.73 12.10
C SER A 60 -3.39 4.27 11.57
N MET A 61 -3.88 4.86 10.48
CA MET A 61 -5.14 4.44 9.85
C MET A 61 -5.00 3.06 9.17
N ILE A 62 -3.87 2.78 8.54
CA ILE A 62 -3.56 1.46 7.96
C ILE A 62 -3.60 0.38 9.04
N ALA A 63 -3.06 0.65 10.23
CA ALA A 63 -3.08 -0.30 11.34
C ALA A 63 -4.49 -0.65 11.85
N ARG A 64 -5.50 0.19 11.54
CA ARG A 64 -6.90 0.04 12.02
C ARG A 64 -7.84 -0.69 11.07
N ILE A 65 -7.38 -1.16 9.92
CA ILE A 65 -8.24 -1.88 8.94
C ILE A 65 -8.66 -3.29 9.41
N ASN A 66 -8.27 -3.72 10.60
CA ASN A 66 -8.59 -5.01 11.22
C ASN A 66 -8.22 -6.23 10.36
N CYS A 67 -7.11 -6.12 9.60
CA CYS A 67 -6.49 -7.21 8.87
C CYS A 67 -4.96 -7.13 9.07
N SER A 68 -4.44 -7.81 10.09
CA SER A 68 -3.02 -7.70 10.48
C SER A 68 -2.05 -8.03 9.34
N ARG A 69 -2.41 -9.01 8.47
CA ARG A 69 -1.57 -9.38 7.31
C ARG A 69 -1.50 -8.26 6.29
N LEU A 70 -2.64 -7.61 5.98
CA LEU A 70 -2.68 -6.51 5.03
C LEU A 70 -2.03 -5.26 5.60
N SER A 71 -2.27 -4.93 6.87
CA SER A 71 -1.60 -3.82 7.55
C SER A 71 -0.09 -3.99 7.54
N ALA A 72 0.41 -5.18 7.93
CA ALA A 72 1.83 -5.47 7.89
C ALA A 72 2.40 -5.38 6.47
N PHE A 73 1.70 -5.91 5.47
CA PHE A 73 2.09 -5.82 4.07
C PHE A 73 2.24 -4.37 3.62
N PHE A 74 1.25 -3.52 3.84
CA PHE A 74 1.30 -2.11 3.47
C PHE A 74 2.41 -1.34 4.18
N LEU A 75 2.52 -1.49 5.50
CA LEU A 75 3.52 -0.76 6.30
C LEU A 75 4.97 -1.19 6.00
N THR A 76 5.17 -2.39 5.46
CA THR A 76 6.52 -2.92 5.21
C THR A 76 6.88 -3.00 3.74
N PHE A 77 5.92 -2.77 2.82
CA PHE A 77 6.12 -2.96 1.39
C PHE A 77 7.31 -2.16 0.86
N ASN A 78 7.34 -0.85 1.11
CA ASN A 78 8.39 0.04 0.60
C ASN A 78 9.78 -0.23 1.21
N ALA A 79 9.84 -0.75 2.44
CA ALA A 79 11.09 -1.18 3.05
C ALA A 79 11.67 -2.46 2.40
N LEU A 80 10.81 -3.27 1.78
CA LEU A 80 11.17 -4.55 1.18
C LEU A 80 11.30 -4.48 -0.35
N ASN A 81 10.65 -3.53 -1.00
CA ASN A 81 10.60 -3.35 -2.45
C ASN A 81 11.08 -1.94 -2.81
N ARG A 82 11.79 -1.81 -3.94
CA ARG A 82 12.32 -0.52 -4.41
C ARG A 82 11.91 -0.20 -5.85
N ASP A 83 11.26 -1.14 -6.52
CA ASP A 83 10.93 -1.02 -7.94
C ASP A 83 9.68 -0.16 -8.16
N ILE A 84 8.86 -0.01 -7.13
CA ILE A 84 7.65 0.79 -7.11
C ILE A 84 7.45 1.38 -5.71
N LEU A 85 7.07 2.64 -5.65
CA LEU A 85 6.62 3.26 -4.40
C LEU A 85 5.11 3.02 -4.23
N VAL A 86 4.70 2.43 -3.12
CA VAL A 86 3.29 2.23 -2.79
C VAL A 86 2.89 3.17 -1.66
N GLU A 87 1.97 4.08 -1.93
CA GLU A 87 1.33 4.93 -0.92
C GLU A 87 -0.07 4.40 -0.63
N VAL A 88 -0.44 4.32 0.64
CA VAL A 88 -1.74 3.80 1.06
C VAL A 88 -2.52 4.88 1.81
N GLU A 89 -3.72 5.18 1.33
CA GLU A 89 -4.65 6.10 1.95
C GLU A 89 -5.88 5.37 2.48
N VAL A 90 -6.24 5.59 3.72
CA VAL A 90 -7.50 5.11 4.31
C VAL A 90 -8.39 6.32 4.62
N LYS A 91 -9.31 6.64 3.71
CA LYS A 91 -10.13 7.89 3.78
C LYS A 91 -11.24 7.83 4.82
N THR A 92 -11.77 6.63 5.08
CA THR A 92 -12.81 6.40 6.08
C THR A 92 -12.43 5.20 6.93
N GLN A 93 -13.14 4.97 8.04
CA GLN A 93 -12.92 3.77 8.83
C GLN A 93 -13.28 2.52 8.01
N VAL A 94 -12.28 1.72 7.64
CA VAL A 94 -12.43 0.43 6.96
C VAL A 94 -12.20 -0.68 7.97
N ASP A 95 -13.16 -1.60 8.04
CA ASP A 95 -13.07 -2.80 8.88
C ASP A 95 -13.26 -4.04 8.00
N VAL A 96 -12.14 -4.68 7.65
CA VAL A 96 -12.12 -5.86 6.76
C VAL A 96 -12.89 -7.05 7.34
N THR A 97 -13.08 -7.11 8.66
CA THR A 97 -13.86 -8.21 9.28
C THR A 97 -15.36 -8.14 8.97
N LYS A 98 -15.83 -6.98 8.53
CA LYS A 98 -17.22 -6.73 8.12
C LYS A 98 -17.51 -7.13 6.67
N LEU A 99 -16.51 -7.44 5.88
CA LEU A 99 -16.70 -7.90 4.50
C LEU A 99 -17.36 -9.28 4.47
N GLU A 100 -18.15 -9.55 3.44
CA GLU A 100 -18.65 -10.91 3.15
C GLU A 100 -17.50 -11.87 2.87
N MET A 101 -16.45 -11.35 2.22
CA MET A 101 -15.18 -12.02 1.97
C MET A 101 -14.40 -12.25 3.26
N GLN A 102 -13.66 -13.35 3.35
CA GLN A 102 -12.71 -13.58 4.44
C GLN A 102 -11.51 -12.62 4.35
N SER A 103 -11.02 -12.18 5.51
CA SER A 103 -9.88 -11.24 5.57
C SER A 103 -8.62 -11.75 4.84
N ASP A 104 -8.37 -13.06 4.87
CA ASP A 104 -7.25 -13.66 4.12
C ASP A 104 -7.45 -13.61 2.61
N SER A 105 -8.69 -13.77 2.12
CA SER A 105 -9.00 -13.63 0.69
C SER A 105 -8.89 -12.18 0.24
N PHE A 106 -9.33 -11.24 1.06
CA PHE A 106 -9.16 -9.81 0.81
C PHE A 106 -7.67 -9.44 0.73
N PHE A 107 -6.88 -9.88 1.73
CA PHE A 107 -5.43 -9.71 1.70
C PHE A 107 -4.81 -10.27 0.42
N TYR A 108 -5.16 -11.52 0.08
CA TYR A 108 -4.63 -12.19 -1.13
C TYR A 108 -4.94 -11.38 -2.40
N LEU A 109 -6.19 -10.92 -2.55
CA LEU A 109 -6.62 -10.16 -3.71
C LEU A 109 -5.85 -8.83 -3.85
N ILE A 110 -5.80 -8.03 -2.77
CA ILE A 110 -5.10 -6.74 -2.79
C ILE A 110 -3.59 -6.92 -3.01
N SER A 111 -2.95 -7.83 -2.28
CA SER A 111 -1.50 -8.06 -2.42
C SER A 111 -1.12 -8.65 -3.79
N THR A 112 -1.96 -9.53 -4.35
CA THR A 112 -1.75 -10.07 -5.69
C THR A 112 -1.92 -9.00 -6.77
N CYS A 113 -2.92 -8.12 -6.63
CA CYS A 113 -3.11 -7.00 -7.55
C CYS A 113 -1.86 -6.10 -7.59
N ILE A 114 -1.33 -5.72 -6.42
CA ILE A 114 -0.09 -4.93 -6.33
C ILE A 114 1.10 -5.69 -6.95
N GLY A 115 1.20 -7.00 -6.70
CA GLY A 115 2.25 -7.85 -7.29
C GLY A 115 2.15 -7.95 -8.81
N LEU A 116 0.95 -8.04 -9.36
CA LEU A 116 0.72 -8.01 -10.82
C LEU A 116 1.16 -6.68 -11.43
N LEU A 117 0.76 -5.56 -10.80
CA LEU A 117 1.19 -4.23 -11.24
C LEU A 117 2.71 -4.12 -11.22
N GLN A 118 3.38 -4.52 -10.14
CA GLN A 118 4.83 -4.51 -10.02
C GLN A 118 5.49 -5.39 -11.09
N HIS A 119 4.94 -6.57 -11.38
CA HIS A 119 5.48 -7.50 -12.38
C HIS A 119 5.37 -6.96 -13.81
N HIS A 120 4.28 -6.24 -14.11
CA HIS A 120 3.99 -5.70 -15.44
C HIS A 120 4.52 -4.29 -15.68
N LEU A 121 5.21 -3.69 -14.69
CA LEU A 121 5.86 -2.40 -14.84
C LEU A 121 6.97 -2.44 -15.89
N HIS A 122 6.98 -1.48 -16.80
CA HIS A 122 8.07 -1.21 -17.73
C HIS A 122 9.06 -0.24 -17.06
N THR A 123 9.99 -0.78 -16.27
CA THR A 123 10.95 0.00 -15.46
C THR A 123 11.96 0.79 -16.30
N GLU A 124 12.09 0.50 -17.60
CA GLU A 124 13.01 1.21 -18.49
C GLU A 124 12.54 2.62 -18.88
N GLN A 125 11.26 2.95 -18.65
CA GLN A 125 10.64 4.19 -19.14
C GLN A 125 10.20 5.15 -18.03
N VAL A 126 10.09 4.70 -16.78
CA VAL A 126 9.68 5.51 -15.62
C VAL A 126 10.69 5.33 -14.49
N GLU A 127 11.39 6.40 -14.12
CA GLU A 127 12.45 6.32 -13.09
C GLU A 127 11.88 5.98 -11.69
N HIS A 128 10.63 6.34 -11.39
CA HIS A 128 10.01 6.10 -10.07
C HIS A 128 8.50 5.84 -10.22
N PRO A 129 8.09 4.61 -10.56
CA PRO A 129 6.67 4.27 -10.58
C PRO A 129 6.04 4.46 -9.19
N HIS A 130 4.86 5.07 -9.15
CA HIS A 130 4.15 5.38 -7.93
C HIS A 130 2.72 4.83 -7.99
N LEU A 131 2.35 4.02 -7.02
CA LEU A 131 1.02 3.45 -6.87
C LEU A 131 0.36 4.01 -5.61
N VAL A 132 -0.76 4.68 -5.76
CA VAL A 132 -1.63 5.07 -4.66
C VAL A 132 -2.76 4.05 -4.52
N VAL A 133 -2.87 3.44 -3.35
CA VAL A 133 -3.97 2.52 -3.00
C VAL A 133 -4.87 3.23 -2.01
N THR A 134 -6.07 3.62 -2.43
CA THR A 134 -7.04 4.29 -1.57
C THR A 134 -8.13 3.32 -1.11
N LEU A 135 -8.27 3.13 0.21
CA LEU A 135 -9.33 2.34 0.81
C LEU A 135 -10.39 3.27 1.44
N PHE A 136 -11.65 3.02 1.16
CA PHE A 136 -12.75 3.75 1.79
C PHE A 136 -14.02 2.89 1.87
N HIS A 137 -14.88 3.24 2.82
CA HIS A 137 -16.19 2.62 3.00
C HIS A 137 -17.26 3.61 2.54
N SER A 138 -18.18 3.16 1.69
CA SER A 138 -19.37 3.91 1.27
C SER A 138 -20.56 2.97 1.13
N ASP A 139 -21.72 3.42 1.55
CA ASP A 139 -22.97 2.68 1.58
C ASP A 139 -22.87 1.35 2.35
N ASN A 140 -22.76 0.24 1.75
CA ASN A 140 -22.54 -1.06 2.40
C ASN A 140 -21.41 -1.84 1.74
N GLU A 141 -20.45 -1.12 1.16
CA GLU A 141 -19.30 -1.71 0.47
C GLU A 141 -18.01 -1.02 0.91
N VAL A 142 -16.92 -1.77 0.89
CA VAL A 142 -15.57 -1.22 0.95
C VAL A 142 -15.06 -1.11 -0.48
N PHE A 143 -14.44 0.01 -0.79
CA PHE A 143 -13.81 0.25 -2.08
C PHE A 143 -12.28 0.25 -1.94
N ALA A 144 -11.62 -0.29 -2.94
CA ALA A 144 -10.19 -0.16 -3.15
C ALA A 144 -9.94 0.46 -4.52
N ASN A 145 -9.39 1.65 -4.52
CA ASN A 145 -8.97 2.34 -5.74
C ASN A 145 -7.44 2.23 -5.86
N PHE A 146 -6.99 1.83 -7.03
CA PHE A 146 -5.59 1.73 -7.41
C PHE A 146 -5.32 2.78 -8.48
N ASP A 147 -4.39 3.68 -8.23
CA ASP A 147 -3.96 4.73 -9.15
C ASP A 147 -2.44 4.61 -9.32
N LEU A 148 -2.02 4.10 -10.47
CA LEU A 148 -0.62 3.86 -10.80
C LEU A 148 -0.13 4.90 -11.81
N GLU A 149 0.82 5.71 -11.38
CA GLU A 149 1.69 6.49 -12.27
C GLU A 149 2.85 5.62 -12.72
N GLY A 150 2.80 5.16 -13.96
CA GLY A 150 3.78 4.25 -14.52
C GLY A 150 3.23 3.47 -15.70
N GLN A 151 4.11 3.09 -16.63
CA GLN A 151 3.68 2.32 -17.79
C GLN A 151 3.58 0.84 -17.44
N VAL A 152 2.40 0.26 -17.68
CA VAL A 152 2.15 -1.17 -17.51
C VAL A 152 1.78 -1.84 -18.82
N SER A 153 2.07 -3.15 -18.91
CA SER A 153 1.63 -3.96 -20.02
C SER A 153 0.09 -4.03 -20.08
N ALA A 154 -0.48 -3.98 -21.28
CA ALA A 154 -1.92 -4.18 -21.49
C ALA A 154 -2.44 -5.55 -20.98
N LEU A 155 -1.55 -6.50 -20.69
CA LEU A 155 -1.91 -7.80 -20.14
C LEU A 155 -2.40 -7.70 -18.69
N VAL A 156 -1.99 -6.67 -17.95
CA VAL A 156 -2.34 -6.52 -16.53
C VAL A 156 -3.85 -6.46 -16.31
N ALA A 157 -4.58 -5.78 -17.16
CA ALA A 157 -6.03 -5.69 -17.10
C ALA A 157 -6.71 -7.06 -17.10
N GLY A 158 -6.35 -7.91 -18.07
CA GLY A 158 -6.91 -9.26 -18.17
C GLY A 158 -6.56 -10.15 -16.97
N GLU A 159 -5.39 -9.97 -16.36
CA GLU A 159 -5.00 -10.72 -15.17
C GLU A 159 -5.73 -10.22 -13.92
N VAL A 160 -5.93 -8.91 -13.78
CA VAL A 160 -6.73 -8.32 -12.70
C VAL A 160 -8.20 -8.71 -12.83
N GLU A 161 -8.79 -8.64 -14.04
CA GLU A 161 -10.15 -9.13 -14.28
C GLU A 161 -10.32 -10.60 -13.90
N LYS A 162 -9.36 -11.45 -14.27
CA LYS A 162 -9.37 -12.87 -13.90
C LYS A 162 -9.27 -13.06 -12.39
N LEU A 163 -8.38 -12.33 -11.72
CA LEU A 163 -8.23 -12.37 -10.28
C LEU A 163 -9.54 -12.02 -9.56
N ILE A 164 -10.26 -11.01 -10.03
CA ILE A 164 -11.56 -10.60 -9.48
C ILE A 164 -12.64 -11.63 -9.81
N HIS A 165 -12.63 -12.17 -11.05
CA HIS A 165 -13.59 -13.18 -11.45
C HIS A 165 -13.50 -14.45 -10.60
N ASP A 166 -12.30 -14.85 -10.15
CA ASP A 166 -12.09 -16.00 -9.28
C ASP A 166 -12.72 -15.78 -7.88
N HIS A 167 -13.01 -14.50 -7.52
CA HIS A 167 -13.69 -14.09 -6.29
C HIS A 167 -15.13 -13.60 -6.56
N LYS A 168 -15.79 -14.14 -7.59
CA LYS A 168 -17.11 -13.72 -8.06
C LYS A 168 -18.16 -13.72 -6.94
N GLY A 169 -18.85 -12.57 -6.81
CA GLY A 169 -19.86 -12.33 -5.77
C GLY A 169 -19.30 -11.71 -4.48
N MET A 170 -17.98 -11.78 -4.25
CA MET A 170 -17.32 -11.18 -3.08
C MET A 170 -16.42 -9.99 -3.45
N ALA A 171 -16.11 -9.82 -4.72
CA ALA A 171 -15.39 -8.69 -5.28
C ALA A 171 -15.97 -8.33 -6.65
N LYS A 172 -15.95 -7.04 -6.99
CA LYS A 172 -16.43 -6.53 -8.27
C LYS A 172 -15.49 -5.43 -8.76
N LEU A 173 -15.10 -5.51 -10.03
CA LEU A 173 -14.44 -4.40 -10.72
C LEU A 173 -15.51 -3.37 -11.08
N VAL A 174 -15.41 -2.19 -10.51
CA VAL A 174 -16.36 -1.09 -10.74
C VAL A 174 -15.97 -0.29 -11.97
N SER A 175 -14.69 0.04 -12.07
CA SER A 175 -14.11 0.75 -13.20
C SER A 175 -12.65 0.36 -13.41
N GLU A 176 -12.20 0.43 -14.66
CA GLU A 176 -10.81 0.29 -15.04
C GLU A 176 -10.51 1.21 -16.21
N GLN A 177 -9.39 1.93 -16.14
CA GLN A 177 -8.88 2.78 -17.19
C GLN A 177 -7.39 2.54 -17.36
N ILE A 178 -6.98 2.16 -18.57
CA ILE A 178 -5.59 1.99 -18.93
C ILE A 178 -5.18 3.19 -19.78
N HIS A 179 -4.25 3.97 -19.25
CA HIS A 179 -3.55 4.99 -20.00
C HIS A 179 -2.18 4.42 -20.38
N THR A 180 -2.09 3.78 -21.54
CA THR A 180 -0.92 3.00 -22.00
C THR A 180 0.41 3.71 -21.88
N ASP A 181 0.39 5.06 -21.92
CA ASP A 181 1.61 5.88 -21.87
C ASP A 181 1.86 6.53 -20.51
N THR A 182 0.88 6.54 -19.59
CA THR A 182 0.96 7.33 -18.34
C THR A 182 0.57 6.60 -17.07
N GLY A 183 -0.29 5.59 -17.13
CA GLY A 183 -0.71 4.91 -15.92
C GLY A 183 -1.86 3.93 -16.06
N TRP A 184 -2.28 3.40 -14.93
CA TRP A 184 -3.40 2.48 -14.80
C TRP A 184 -4.24 2.84 -13.57
N ILE A 185 -5.55 2.94 -13.74
CA ILE A 185 -6.49 3.21 -12.65
C ILE A 185 -7.53 2.11 -12.64
N ALA A 186 -7.80 1.54 -11.46
CA ALA A 186 -8.91 0.61 -11.26
C ALA A 186 -9.58 0.81 -9.91
N GLU A 187 -10.88 0.62 -9.87
CA GLU A 187 -11.68 0.63 -8.65
C GLU A 187 -12.39 -0.70 -8.46
N MET A 188 -12.22 -1.28 -7.29
CA MET A 188 -12.85 -2.52 -6.87
C MET A 188 -13.79 -2.27 -5.70
N SER A 189 -14.94 -2.96 -5.66
CA SER A 189 -15.84 -2.94 -4.52
C SER A 189 -15.99 -4.32 -3.88
N PHE A 190 -16.23 -4.32 -2.58
CA PHE A 190 -16.33 -5.49 -1.72
C PHE A 190 -17.54 -5.34 -0.80
N PRO A 191 -18.58 -6.20 -0.93
CA PRO A 191 -19.78 -6.08 -0.13
C PRO A 191 -19.51 -6.39 1.35
N CYS A 192 -20.19 -5.64 2.22
CA CYS A 192 -20.19 -5.88 3.65
C CYS A 192 -21.35 -6.81 4.06
N LYS A 193 -21.15 -7.56 5.14
CA LYS A 193 -22.21 -8.36 5.79
C LYS A 193 -23.35 -7.46 6.25
N MET A 194 -24.57 -7.86 5.97
CA MET A 194 -25.77 -7.20 6.49
C MET A 194 -25.94 -7.42 7.99
#